data_cbab41ce7b5ddd16664d039ada43bc2a
#
_entry.id   cbab41ce7b5ddd16664d039ada43bc2a
#
_cell.length_a   1.000
_cell.length_b   1.000
_cell.length_c   1.000
_cell.angle_alpha   90.00
_cell.angle_beta   90.00
_cell.angle_gamma   90.00
#
_symmetry.space_group_name_H-M   'P 1'
#
loop_
_entity.id
_entity.type
_entity.pdbx_description
1 polymer ?
#
loop_
_entity_poly.entity_id
_entity_poly.type
_entity_poly.pdbx_seq_one_letter_code
_entity_poly.pdbx_strand_id
1 'polypeptide(L)'
;DRMATLGISPTEVLATLNGQNGTFYAGYYDNGDQRVRVTVTDKSRTVEQIRNMVIQGHEDDQLRLGDIATVESGYTEPVRNSMTYNGERAVGIAVAAASGTDIVKVGNAVERRLAELQEERFPAGVACHKVFYQPERVTGALSTFFINLVESVLIVIAILMITMGFRSGVIIGFSLLTIVIGTFLLLGMTGGTMQRVSLAAFILAMGMLVDNAIVIVDGILVDLKLGKPRREAMCAIGRKTAMPLLGATVIAILAFLPVFLSPDTAGVYVRDLFIVLAASLLL
;
A
#
# COMPACT_ATOMS: atom_id res chain seq x y z
N ASP A 1 -18.71 -41.13 -34.41
CA ASP A 1 -19.14 -41.87 -35.59
C ASP A 1 -19.17 -41.00 -36.85
N ARG A 2 -19.71 -39.77 -36.86
CA ARG A 2 -19.75 -38.86 -38.05
C ARG A 2 -18.38 -38.50 -38.59
N MET A 3 -17.39 -38.20 -37.75
CA MET A 3 -16.01 -37.92 -38.20
C MET A 3 -15.39 -39.10 -38.94
N ALA A 4 -15.63 -40.33 -38.45
CA ALA A 4 -15.10 -41.54 -39.10
C ALA A 4 -15.74 -41.77 -40.46
N THR A 5 -17.00 -41.47 -40.64
CA THR A 5 -17.71 -41.62 -41.92
C THR A 5 -17.23 -40.59 -42.95
N LEU A 6 -16.78 -39.44 -42.51
CA LEU A 6 -16.26 -38.34 -43.35
C LEU A 6 -14.74 -38.42 -43.52
N GLY A 7 -14.06 -39.39 -42.90
CA GLY A 7 -12.59 -39.56 -43.01
C GLY A 7 -11.78 -38.46 -42.32
N ILE A 8 -12.38 -37.71 -41.36
CA ILE A 8 -11.74 -36.58 -40.70
C ILE A 8 -11.13 -37.05 -39.39
N SER A 9 -9.87 -36.72 -39.18
CA SER A 9 -9.16 -37.02 -37.94
C SER A 9 -9.47 -35.98 -36.84
N PRO A 10 -9.70 -36.34 -35.57
CA PRO A 10 -9.81 -35.42 -34.47
C PRO A 10 -8.61 -34.48 -34.32
N THR A 11 -7.43 -34.93 -34.70
CA THR A 11 -6.18 -34.15 -34.70
C THR A 11 -6.22 -33.03 -35.73
N GLU A 12 -6.82 -33.28 -36.88
CA GLU A 12 -6.99 -32.32 -37.97
C GLU A 12 -7.99 -31.22 -37.57
N VAL A 13 -9.09 -31.59 -36.93
CA VAL A 13 -10.06 -30.63 -36.36
C VAL A 13 -9.41 -29.74 -35.31
N LEU A 14 -8.61 -30.31 -34.39
CA LEU A 14 -7.87 -29.57 -33.40
C LEU A 14 -6.83 -28.62 -34.01
N ALA A 15 -6.12 -29.05 -35.02
CA ALA A 15 -5.14 -28.22 -35.72
C ALA A 15 -5.82 -27.02 -36.42
N THR A 16 -6.95 -27.25 -37.06
CA THR A 16 -7.74 -26.20 -37.73
C THR A 16 -8.32 -25.21 -36.71
N LEU A 17 -8.89 -25.69 -35.60
CA LEU A 17 -9.38 -24.84 -34.53
C LEU A 17 -8.29 -23.96 -33.91
N ASN A 18 -7.12 -24.53 -33.65
CA ASN A 18 -5.99 -23.77 -33.10
C ASN A 18 -5.43 -22.78 -34.12
N GLY A 19 -5.41 -23.13 -35.38
CA GLY A 19 -4.96 -22.27 -36.49
C GLY A 19 -5.89 -21.09 -36.75
N GLN A 20 -7.20 -21.31 -36.75
CA GLN A 20 -8.20 -20.28 -37.03
C GLN A 20 -8.54 -19.43 -35.80
N ASN A 21 -8.34 -19.95 -34.57
CA ASN A 21 -8.64 -19.24 -33.33
C ASN A 21 -7.38 -18.64 -32.64
N GLY A 22 -6.36 -18.37 -33.43
CA GLY A 22 -5.07 -17.83 -32.95
C GLY A 22 -5.02 -16.31 -32.91
N THR A 23 -4.07 -15.79 -32.15
CA THR A 23 -3.62 -14.39 -32.26
C THR A 23 -2.24 -14.40 -32.88
N PHE A 24 -2.10 -13.85 -34.07
CA PHE A 24 -0.85 -13.81 -34.78
C PHE A 24 -0.21 -12.43 -34.71
N TYR A 25 1.08 -12.42 -34.45
CA TYR A 25 1.88 -11.21 -34.44
C TYR A 25 2.25 -10.84 -35.87
N ALA A 26 1.74 -9.70 -36.38
CA ALA A 26 1.94 -9.24 -37.75
C ALA A 26 3.10 -8.23 -37.90
N GLY A 27 3.79 -7.90 -36.81
CA GLY A 27 4.91 -6.98 -36.83
C GLY A 27 4.62 -5.63 -36.18
N TYR A 28 5.37 -4.61 -36.59
CA TYR A 28 5.21 -3.24 -36.14
C TYR A 28 4.90 -2.32 -37.31
N TYR A 29 4.03 -1.35 -37.09
CA TYR A 29 3.86 -0.19 -37.94
C TYR A 29 4.62 0.98 -37.31
N ASP A 30 5.54 1.56 -38.08
CA ASP A 30 6.35 2.70 -37.64
C ASP A 30 5.79 3.97 -38.32
N ASN A 31 5.31 4.91 -37.52
CA ASN A 31 4.75 6.18 -37.98
C ASN A 31 5.73 7.35 -37.76
N GLY A 32 7.03 7.06 -37.57
CA GLY A 32 8.07 8.06 -37.35
C GLY A 32 8.20 8.46 -35.89
N ASP A 33 7.10 8.77 -35.20
CA ASP A 33 7.08 9.15 -33.78
C ASP A 33 6.71 8.00 -32.84
N GLN A 34 5.97 7.00 -33.32
CA GLN A 34 5.49 5.90 -32.51
C GLN A 34 5.57 4.57 -33.25
N ARG A 35 6.04 3.56 -32.55
CA ARG A 35 6.09 2.18 -33.02
C ARG A 35 4.88 1.42 -32.49
N VAL A 36 3.89 1.19 -33.38
CA VAL A 36 2.64 0.51 -33.00
C VAL A 36 2.74 -0.97 -33.33
N ARG A 37 2.49 -1.81 -32.34
CA ARG A 37 2.44 -3.27 -32.54
C ARG A 37 1.16 -3.66 -33.28
N VAL A 38 1.30 -4.34 -34.40
CA VAL A 38 0.16 -4.86 -35.16
C VAL A 38 -0.03 -6.34 -34.83
N THR A 39 -1.23 -6.67 -34.37
CA THR A 39 -1.65 -8.05 -34.11
C THR A 39 -2.93 -8.35 -34.89
N VAL A 40 -2.95 -9.48 -35.60
CA VAL A 40 -4.16 -10.00 -36.23
C VAL A 40 -4.79 -11.00 -35.28
N THR A 41 -6.03 -10.77 -34.92
CA THR A 41 -6.80 -11.64 -34.03
C THR A 41 -8.09 -12.06 -34.73
N ASP A 42 -8.21 -13.34 -35.00
CA ASP A 42 -9.44 -13.94 -35.54
C ASP A 42 -10.04 -14.91 -34.48
N LYS A 43 -10.19 -14.40 -33.26
CA LYS A 43 -10.76 -15.19 -32.16
C LYS A 43 -12.26 -15.22 -32.22
N SER A 44 -12.81 -16.41 -32.44
CA SER A 44 -14.23 -16.67 -32.28
C SER A 44 -14.61 -16.53 -30.79
N ARG A 45 -15.52 -15.61 -30.49
CA ARG A 45 -15.92 -15.27 -29.11
C ARG A 45 -17.25 -15.87 -28.70
N THR A 46 -18.04 -16.34 -29.65
CA THR A 46 -19.37 -16.91 -29.38
C THR A 46 -19.43 -18.38 -29.79
N VAL A 47 -20.27 -19.14 -29.10
CA VAL A 47 -20.55 -20.56 -29.43
C VAL A 47 -20.96 -20.69 -30.90
N GLU A 48 -21.74 -19.75 -31.40
CA GLU A 48 -22.26 -19.74 -32.74
C GLU A 48 -21.16 -19.52 -33.81
N GLN A 49 -20.21 -18.63 -33.54
CA GLN A 49 -19.03 -18.43 -34.40
C GLN A 49 -18.17 -19.69 -34.45
N ILE A 50 -17.95 -20.34 -33.32
CA ILE A 50 -17.18 -21.60 -33.27
C ILE A 50 -17.93 -22.72 -34.00
N ARG A 51 -19.24 -22.81 -33.81
CA ARG A 51 -20.10 -23.82 -34.51
C ARG A 51 -20.02 -23.68 -36.02
N ASN A 52 -20.00 -22.42 -36.53
CA ASN A 52 -19.98 -22.11 -37.95
C ASN A 52 -18.56 -22.09 -38.54
N MET A 53 -17.54 -22.41 -37.77
CA MET A 53 -16.15 -22.45 -38.23
C MET A 53 -15.99 -23.58 -39.26
N VAL A 54 -15.38 -23.25 -40.43
CA VAL A 54 -15.15 -24.21 -41.50
C VAL A 54 -13.94 -25.07 -41.17
N ILE A 55 -14.12 -26.38 -41.15
CA ILE A 55 -13.07 -27.35 -40.84
C ILE A 55 -12.41 -27.84 -42.16
N GLN A 56 -13.21 -28.14 -43.18
CA GLN A 56 -12.73 -28.60 -44.47
C GLN A 56 -13.69 -28.18 -45.56
N GLY A 57 -13.22 -27.87 -46.76
CA GLY A 57 -14.09 -27.64 -47.91
C GLY A 57 -13.51 -26.70 -48.96
N HIS A 58 -14.05 -26.82 -50.17
CA HIS A 58 -13.89 -25.91 -51.29
C HIS A 58 -15.22 -25.19 -51.53
N GLU A 59 -15.21 -24.12 -52.27
CA GLU A 59 -16.24 -23.08 -52.44
C GLU A 59 -17.73 -23.48 -52.29
N ASP A 60 -18.12 -24.68 -52.73
CA ASP A 60 -19.50 -25.15 -52.65
C ASP A 60 -19.77 -26.26 -51.61
N ASP A 61 -18.74 -26.84 -51.02
CA ASP A 61 -18.87 -27.99 -50.10
C ASP A 61 -18.10 -27.74 -48.80
N GLN A 62 -18.60 -26.82 -47.98
CA GLN A 62 -18.00 -26.40 -46.71
C GLN A 62 -18.53 -27.23 -45.54
N LEU A 63 -17.67 -28.01 -44.90
CA LEU A 63 -17.97 -28.72 -43.68
C LEU A 63 -17.68 -27.83 -42.47
N ARG A 64 -18.69 -27.58 -41.68
CA ARG A 64 -18.60 -26.75 -40.44
C ARG A 64 -18.43 -27.62 -39.20
N LEU A 65 -17.84 -27.05 -38.16
CA LEU A 65 -17.66 -27.77 -36.91
C LEU A 65 -18.98 -28.27 -36.31
N GLY A 66 -20.05 -27.51 -36.46
CA GLY A 66 -21.39 -27.88 -35.98
C GLY A 66 -21.99 -29.11 -36.69
N ASP A 67 -21.49 -29.47 -37.89
CA ASP A 67 -21.95 -30.65 -38.64
C ASP A 67 -21.37 -31.96 -38.09
N ILE A 68 -20.19 -31.89 -37.47
CA ILE A 68 -19.44 -33.02 -36.96
C ILE A 68 -19.39 -33.12 -35.42
N ALA A 69 -19.58 -32.01 -34.73
CA ALA A 69 -19.45 -31.94 -33.27
C ALA A 69 -20.52 -31.03 -32.63
N THR A 70 -20.88 -31.31 -31.39
CA THR A 70 -21.72 -30.44 -30.59
C THR A 70 -20.84 -29.40 -29.91
N VAL A 71 -21.14 -28.12 -30.10
CA VAL A 71 -20.39 -27.01 -29.52
C VAL A 71 -21.22 -26.38 -28.41
N GLU A 72 -20.72 -26.47 -27.18
CA GLU A 72 -21.39 -25.96 -25.98
C GLU A 72 -20.42 -25.14 -25.16
N SER A 73 -20.95 -24.13 -24.47
CA SER A 73 -20.21 -23.36 -23.48
C SER A 73 -20.31 -24.01 -22.12
N GLY A 74 -19.19 -24.34 -21.51
CA GLY A 74 -19.18 -25.00 -20.21
C GLY A 74 -17.90 -24.69 -19.42
N TYR A 75 -17.81 -25.25 -18.23
CA TYR A 75 -16.61 -25.19 -17.41
C TYR A 75 -15.66 -26.35 -17.77
N THR A 76 -14.35 -26.08 -17.63
CA THR A 76 -13.34 -27.13 -17.84
C THR A 76 -13.45 -28.23 -16.80
N GLU A 77 -13.57 -29.45 -17.24
CA GLU A 77 -13.54 -30.65 -16.37
C GLU A 77 -12.23 -31.46 -16.57
N PRO A 78 -11.55 -31.86 -15.51
CA PRO A 78 -11.78 -31.52 -14.10
C PRO A 78 -11.48 -30.05 -13.80
N VAL A 79 -12.23 -29.48 -12.85
CA VAL A 79 -12.05 -28.09 -12.41
C VAL A 79 -10.63 -27.89 -11.86
N ARG A 80 -9.83 -27.07 -12.54
CA ARG A 80 -8.43 -26.82 -12.13
C ARG A 80 -8.30 -25.69 -11.12
N ASN A 81 -9.15 -24.65 -11.25
CA ASN A 81 -9.16 -23.49 -10.36
C ASN A 81 -10.59 -23.25 -9.90
N SER A 82 -10.83 -23.37 -8.63
CA SER A 82 -12.12 -23.02 -8.03
C SER A 82 -11.91 -22.19 -6.78
N MET A 83 -12.79 -21.22 -6.56
CA MET A 83 -12.86 -20.46 -5.33
C MET A 83 -14.20 -20.75 -4.66
N THR A 84 -14.16 -20.98 -3.36
CA THR A 84 -15.35 -21.13 -2.53
C THR A 84 -15.29 -20.14 -1.37
N TYR A 85 -16.43 -19.61 -1.00
CA TYR A 85 -16.62 -18.78 0.17
C TYR A 85 -17.74 -19.38 1.02
N ASN A 86 -17.42 -19.74 2.28
CA ASN A 86 -18.34 -20.44 3.18
C ASN A 86 -18.96 -21.73 2.60
N GLY A 87 -18.23 -22.45 1.74
CA GLY A 87 -18.71 -23.69 1.11
C GLY A 87 -19.48 -23.50 -0.20
N GLU A 88 -19.84 -22.28 -0.57
CA GLU A 88 -20.50 -21.94 -1.82
C GLU A 88 -19.51 -21.50 -2.89
N ARG A 89 -19.85 -21.72 -4.16
CA ARG A 89 -19.01 -21.25 -5.28
C ARG A 89 -18.95 -19.72 -5.30
N ALA A 90 -17.74 -19.18 -5.42
CA ALA A 90 -17.51 -17.76 -5.42
C ALA A 90 -16.56 -17.35 -6.55
N VAL A 91 -16.63 -16.08 -6.92
CA VAL A 91 -15.69 -15.42 -7.83
C VAL A 91 -14.93 -14.35 -7.05
N GLY A 92 -13.60 -14.43 -7.06
CA GLY A 92 -12.75 -13.44 -6.41
C GLY A 92 -12.41 -12.28 -7.36
N ILE A 93 -12.66 -11.06 -6.91
CA ILE A 93 -12.22 -9.84 -7.59
C ILE A 93 -11.13 -9.20 -6.75
N ALA A 94 -9.95 -9.04 -7.32
CA ALA A 94 -8.84 -8.34 -6.68
C ALA A 94 -8.63 -6.96 -7.34
N VAL A 95 -8.58 -5.93 -6.52
CA VAL A 95 -8.28 -4.56 -6.94
C VAL A 95 -6.97 -4.13 -6.32
N ALA A 96 -5.98 -3.84 -7.14
CA ALA A 96 -4.68 -3.33 -6.70
C ALA A 96 -4.61 -1.81 -6.93
N ALA A 97 -4.15 -1.09 -5.91
CA ALA A 97 -3.89 0.33 -6.04
C ALA A 97 -2.58 0.57 -6.80
N ALA A 98 -2.52 1.60 -7.65
CA ALA A 98 -1.29 2.00 -8.30
C ALA A 98 -0.29 2.56 -7.26
N SER A 99 1.00 2.41 -7.55
CA SER A 99 2.05 2.95 -6.67
C SER A 99 1.89 4.46 -6.48
N GLY A 100 2.05 4.92 -5.25
CA GLY A 100 1.92 6.35 -4.89
C GLY A 100 0.49 6.87 -4.73
N THR A 101 -0.53 6.01 -4.85
CA THR A 101 -1.93 6.40 -4.62
C THR A 101 -2.34 6.21 -3.16
N ASP A 102 -3.25 7.08 -2.70
CA ASP A 102 -3.87 6.97 -1.38
C ASP A 102 -4.84 5.79 -1.34
N ILE A 103 -4.47 4.74 -0.61
CA ILE A 103 -5.25 3.49 -0.53
C ILE A 103 -6.65 3.70 0.07
N VAL A 104 -6.82 4.67 0.95
CA VAL A 104 -8.12 4.97 1.56
C VAL A 104 -9.06 5.61 0.53
N LYS A 105 -8.54 6.54 -0.28
CA LYS A 105 -9.32 7.15 -1.38
C LYS A 105 -9.69 6.13 -2.45
N VAL A 106 -8.76 5.25 -2.82
CA VAL A 106 -9.03 4.15 -3.76
C VAL A 106 -10.10 3.23 -3.20
N GLY A 107 -10.01 2.84 -1.93
CA GLY A 107 -10.99 1.99 -1.26
C GLY A 107 -12.39 2.59 -1.27
N ASN A 108 -12.52 3.86 -0.88
CA ASN A 108 -13.81 4.55 -0.91
C ASN A 108 -14.42 4.65 -2.32
N ALA A 109 -13.57 4.82 -3.35
CA ALA A 109 -14.01 4.83 -4.73
C ALA A 109 -14.49 3.45 -5.19
N VAL A 110 -13.79 2.38 -4.78
CA VAL A 110 -14.18 0.99 -5.06
C VAL A 110 -15.49 0.64 -4.37
N GLU A 111 -15.68 0.99 -3.10
CA GLU A 111 -16.92 0.75 -2.38
C GLU A 111 -18.13 1.42 -3.05
N ARG A 112 -17.98 2.69 -3.40
CA ARG A 112 -19.03 3.42 -4.11
C ARG A 112 -19.39 2.76 -5.43
N ARG A 113 -18.34 2.38 -6.23
CA ARG A 113 -18.58 1.71 -7.50
C ARG A 113 -19.20 0.32 -7.36
N LEU A 114 -18.82 -0.41 -6.30
CA LEU A 114 -19.38 -1.71 -5.98
C LEU A 114 -20.87 -1.61 -5.61
N ALA A 115 -21.23 -0.60 -4.80
CA ALA A 115 -22.63 -0.33 -4.44
C ALA A 115 -23.47 0.00 -5.69
N GLU A 116 -22.99 0.88 -6.58
CA GLU A 116 -23.64 1.19 -7.85
C GLU A 116 -23.87 -0.08 -8.71
N LEU A 117 -22.82 -0.91 -8.86
CA LEU A 117 -22.91 -2.14 -9.64
C LEU A 117 -23.85 -3.17 -9.02
N GLN A 118 -23.92 -3.24 -7.69
CA GLN A 118 -24.79 -4.15 -6.99
C GLN A 118 -26.26 -3.79 -7.19
N GLU A 119 -26.59 -2.50 -7.27
CA GLU A 119 -27.95 -2.04 -7.56
C GLU A 119 -28.32 -2.20 -9.05
N GLU A 120 -27.41 -1.91 -9.97
CA GLU A 120 -27.72 -1.83 -11.40
C GLU A 120 -27.54 -3.15 -12.15
N ARG A 121 -26.59 -4.00 -11.75
CA ARG A 121 -26.10 -5.10 -12.61
C ARG A 121 -26.03 -6.47 -11.97
N PHE A 122 -26.00 -6.58 -10.65
CA PHE A 122 -25.87 -7.90 -10.05
C PHE A 122 -27.21 -8.65 -10.06
N PRO A 123 -27.21 -9.93 -10.48
CA PRO A 123 -28.40 -10.76 -10.41
C PRO A 123 -28.89 -10.92 -8.98
N ALA A 124 -30.20 -11.10 -8.83
CA ALA A 124 -30.77 -11.40 -7.52
C ALA A 124 -30.14 -12.68 -6.93
N GLY A 125 -29.67 -12.59 -5.70
CA GLY A 125 -29.00 -13.68 -4.99
C GLY A 125 -27.47 -13.64 -5.01
N VAL A 126 -26.84 -12.70 -5.74
CA VAL A 126 -25.38 -12.51 -5.69
C VAL A 126 -25.06 -11.49 -4.60
N ALA A 127 -24.29 -11.92 -3.59
CA ALA A 127 -23.81 -11.07 -2.52
C ALA A 127 -22.31 -10.80 -2.65
N CYS A 128 -21.88 -9.57 -2.39
CA CYS A 128 -20.46 -9.20 -2.33
C CYS A 128 -19.95 -9.27 -0.91
N HIS A 129 -18.89 -10.03 -0.70
CA HIS A 129 -18.21 -10.15 0.59
C HIS A 129 -16.79 -9.61 0.52
N LYS A 130 -16.42 -8.75 1.47
CA LYS A 130 -15.05 -8.26 1.61
C LYS A 130 -14.19 -9.35 2.28
N VAL A 131 -13.30 -9.98 1.55
CA VAL A 131 -12.37 -10.99 2.10
C VAL A 131 -11.17 -10.30 2.74
N PHE A 132 -10.59 -9.35 2.04
CA PHE A 132 -9.49 -8.54 2.52
C PHE A 132 -9.68 -7.08 2.06
N TYR A 133 -9.75 -6.17 3.03
CA TYR A 133 -9.95 -4.75 2.75
C TYR A 133 -8.87 -3.91 3.42
N GLN A 134 -7.85 -3.58 2.64
CA GLN A 134 -6.66 -2.86 3.13
C GLN A 134 -6.97 -1.44 3.64
N PRO A 135 -7.88 -0.65 3.04
CA PRO A 135 -8.21 0.70 3.53
C PRO A 135 -8.65 0.74 4.99
N GLU A 136 -9.50 -0.20 5.41
CA GLU A 136 -9.95 -0.32 6.80
C GLU A 136 -8.80 -0.66 7.75
N ARG A 137 -7.89 -1.55 7.32
CA ARG A 137 -6.69 -1.90 8.09
C ARG A 137 -5.76 -0.70 8.27
N VAL A 138 -5.59 0.12 7.22
CA VAL A 138 -4.77 1.33 7.28
C VAL A 138 -5.41 2.37 8.18
N THR A 139 -6.70 2.65 8.02
CA THR A 139 -7.43 3.61 8.85
C THR A 139 -7.43 3.18 10.33
N GLY A 140 -7.65 1.91 10.62
CA GLY A 140 -7.58 1.36 11.98
C GLY A 140 -6.18 1.50 12.59
N ALA A 141 -5.12 1.23 11.81
CA ALA A 141 -3.74 1.39 12.25
C ALA A 141 -3.40 2.85 12.56
N LEU A 142 -3.84 3.80 11.72
CA LEU A 142 -3.65 5.23 11.93
C LEU A 142 -4.40 5.71 13.18
N SER A 143 -5.66 5.30 13.35
CA SER A 143 -6.46 5.65 14.54
C SER A 143 -5.79 5.14 15.82
N THR A 144 -5.39 3.88 15.85
CA THR A 144 -4.68 3.30 16.99
C THR A 144 -3.38 4.05 17.29
N PHE A 145 -2.64 4.43 16.24
CA PHE A 145 -1.42 5.21 16.41
C PHE A 145 -1.69 6.57 17.08
N PHE A 146 -2.65 7.34 16.58
CA PHE A 146 -2.96 8.65 17.14
C PHE A 146 -3.43 8.54 18.60
N ILE A 147 -4.22 7.53 18.93
CA ILE A 147 -4.63 7.26 20.31
C ILE A 147 -3.40 6.99 21.17
N ASN A 148 -2.52 6.07 20.78
CA ASN A 148 -1.31 5.73 21.50
C ASN A 148 -0.34 6.91 21.63
N LEU A 149 -0.24 7.75 20.60
CA LEU A 149 0.59 8.96 20.61
C LEU A 149 0.07 9.93 21.68
N VAL A 150 -1.23 10.24 21.67
CA VAL A 150 -1.85 11.13 22.66
C VAL A 150 -1.70 10.55 24.06
N GLU A 151 -1.96 9.26 24.25
CA GLU A 151 -1.80 8.56 25.53
C GLU A 151 -0.36 8.65 26.03
N SER A 152 0.63 8.37 25.17
CA SER A 152 2.04 8.47 25.51
C SER A 152 2.44 9.89 25.93
N VAL A 153 2.00 10.90 25.20
CA VAL A 153 2.26 12.31 25.54
C VAL A 153 1.64 12.66 26.89
N LEU A 154 0.41 12.24 27.15
CA LEU A 154 -0.28 12.49 28.41
C LEU A 154 0.41 11.81 29.59
N ILE A 155 0.85 10.56 29.44
CA ILE A 155 1.59 9.82 30.46
C ILE A 155 2.90 10.54 30.79
N VAL A 156 3.65 10.93 29.77
CA VAL A 156 4.93 11.65 29.94
C VAL A 156 4.71 12.97 30.66
N ILE A 157 3.71 13.77 30.23
CA ILE A 157 3.37 15.03 30.88
C ILE A 157 2.97 14.80 32.36
N ALA A 158 2.17 13.78 32.64
CA ALA A 158 1.76 13.44 34.00
C ALA A 158 2.96 13.08 34.90
N ILE A 159 3.87 12.24 34.42
CA ILE A 159 5.10 11.88 35.13
C ILE A 159 5.96 13.12 35.39
N LEU A 160 6.16 13.96 34.37
CA LEU A 160 6.94 15.18 34.49
C LEU A 160 6.30 16.18 35.47
N MET A 161 4.98 16.30 35.48
CA MET A 161 4.28 17.14 36.46
C MET A 161 4.49 16.66 37.90
N ILE A 162 4.53 15.34 38.13
CA ILE A 162 4.77 14.74 39.45
C ILE A 162 6.23 14.95 39.88
N THR A 163 7.19 14.73 38.99
CA THR A 163 8.63 14.75 39.34
C THR A 163 9.22 16.16 39.36
N MET A 164 8.87 17.00 38.41
CA MET A 164 9.48 18.34 38.21
C MET A 164 8.50 19.49 38.55
N GLY A 165 7.26 19.17 38.87
CA GLY A 165 6.21 20.14 39.18
C GLY A 165 5.41 20.57 37.97
N PHE A 166 4.19 21.06 38.22
CA PHE A 166 3.18 21.37 37.22
C PHE A 166 3.67 22.32 36.11
N ARG A 167 4.38 23.40 36.45
CA ARG A 167 4.86 24.41 35.50
C ARG A 167 5.86 23.85 34.50
N SER A 168 6.83 23.04 34.98
CA SER A 168 7.86 22.44 34.15
C SER A 168 7.28 21.35 33.24
N GLY A 169 6.38 20.51 33.78
CA GLY A 169 5.71 19.48 33.03
C GLY A 169 4.89 20.03 31.86
N VAL A 170 4.16 21.13 32.07
CA VAL A 170 3.39 21.79 31.00
C VAL A 170 4.31 22.38 29.91
N ILE A 171 5.42 23.02 30.29
CA ILE A 171 6.37 23.59 29.30
C ILE A 171 6.99 22.50 28.45
N ILE A 172 7.46 21.42 29.06
CA ILE A 172 8.05 20.29 28.31
C ILE A 172 6.99 19.61 27.44
N GLY A 173 5.78 19.41 27.96
CA GLY A 173 4.68 18.83 27.19
C GLY A 173 4.29 19.67 25.97
N PHE A 174 4.27 20.99 26.09
CA PHE A 174 4.02 21.90 24.98
C PHE A 174 5.16 21.85 23.94
N SER A 175 6.41 21.78 24.39
CA SER A 175 7.57 21.60 23.49
C SER A 175 7.46 20.30 22.70
N LEU A 176 7.14 19.19 23.37
CA LEU A 176 6.93 17.90 22.72
C LEU A 176 5.84 17.95 21.65
N LEU A 177 4.70 18.53 21.98
CA LEU A 177 3.60 18.68 21.04
C LEU A 177 4.03 19.49 19.81
N THR A 178 4.79 20.56 20.02
CA THR A 178 5.31 21.42 18.93
C THR A 178 6.27 20.65 18.03
N ILE A 179 7.16 19.84 18.60
CA ILE A 179 8.10 19.02 17.83
C ILE A 179 7.36 17.93 17.04
N VAL A 180 6.41 17.26 17.64
CA VAL A 180 5.59 16.24 16.96
C VAL A 180 4.88 16.86 15.75
N ILE A 181 4.22 18.00 15.93
CA ILE A 181 3.54 18.69 14.82
C ILE A 181 4.56 19.15 13.77
N GLY A 182 5.70 19.71 14.18
CA GLY A 182 6.78 20.12 13.29
C GLY A 182 7.33 18.96 12.46
N THR A 183 7.49 17.80 13.07
CA THR A 183 7.97 16.59 12.35
C THR A 183 6.94 16.10 11.34
N PHE A 184 5.64 16.13 11.66
CA PHE A 184 4.59 15.80 10.69
C PHE A 184 4.57 16.77 9.49
N LEU A 185 4.73 18.06 9.74
CA LEU A 185 4.82 19.06 8.69
C LEU A 185 6.04 18.80 7.79
N LEU A 186 7.19 18.52 8.39
CA LEU A 186 8.43 18.26 7.66
C LEU A 186 8.33 16.97 6.84
N LEU A 187 7.73 15.92 7.39
CA LEU A 187 7.45 14.68 6.68
C LEU A 187 6.53 14.91 5.47
N GLY A 188 5.48 15.73 5.64
CA GLY A 188 4.58 16.10 4.54
C GLY A 188 5.29 16.91 3.44
N MET A 189 6.20 17.80 3.81
CA MET A 189 6.98 18.61 2.84
C MET A 189 8.01 17.77 2.07
N THR A 190 8.60 16.77 2.70
CA THR A 190 9.61 15.88 2.09
C THR A 190 8.99 14.76 1.25
N GLY A 191 7.66 14.67 1.17
CA GLY A 191 6.97 13.60 0.46
C GLY A 191 7.10 12.22 1.12
N GLY A 192 7.45 12.20 2.40
CA GLY A 192 7.57 10.96 3.17
C GLY A 192 6.23 10.25 3.33
N THR A 193 6.27 8.93 3.35
CA THR A 193 5.06 8.09 3.49
C THR A 193 4.82 7.76 4.96
N MET A 194 3.55 7.85 5.38
CA MET A 194 3.14 7.40 6.71
C MET A 194 2.97 5.87 6.70
N GLN A 195 4.01 5.18 7.14
CA GLN A 195 4.01 3.73 7.32
C GLN A 195 3.93 3.40 8.82
N ARG A 196 3.56 2.16 9.16
CA ARG A 196 3.56 1.70 10.55
C ARG A 196 4.91 1.86 11.23
N VAL A 197 5.99 1.68 10.48
CA VAL A 197 7.36 1.80 10.97
C VAL A 197 7.72 3.26 11.27
N SER A 198 7.30 4.20 10.42
CA SER A 198 7.45 5.64 10.65
C SER A 198 6.74 6.09 11.93
N LEU A 199 5.57 5.49 12.20
CA LEU A 199 4.81 5.77 13.41
C LEU A 199 5.52 5.25 14.67
N ALA A 200 6.16 4.09 14.62
CA ALA A 200 6.99 3.59 15.70
C ALA A 200 8.22 4.49 15.96
N ALA A 201 8.80 5.07 14.90
CA ALA A 201 9.89 6.03 15.01
C ALA A 201 9.50 7.28 15.79
N PHE A 202 8.28 7.79 15.63
CA PHE A 202 7.77 8.92 16.43
C PHE A 202 7.75 8.62 17.93
N ILE A 203 7.29 7.43 18.32
CA ILE A 203 7.24 7.04 19.74
C ILE A 203 8.66 6.93 20.31
N LEU A 204 9.59 6.34 19.55
CA LEU A 204 11.00 6.26 19.94
C LEU A 204 11.64 7.65 20.06
N ALA A 205 11.44 8.50 19.05
CA ALA A 205 11.98 9.86 19.05
C ALA A 205 11.45 10.67 20.25
N MET A 206 10.16 10.53 20.57
CA MET A 206 9.52 11.22 21.67
C MET A 206 10.21 10.87 23.02
N GLY A 207 10.54 9.60 23.26
CA GLY A 207 11.29 9.20 24.45
C GLY A 207 12.64 9.91 24.56
N MET A 208 13.41 9.94 23.47
CA MET A 208 14.74 10.61 23.45
C MET A 208 14.65 12.14 23.55
N LEU A 209 13.60 12.74 22.99
CA LEU A 209 13.37 14.19 23.06
C LEU A 209 13.03 14.66 24.47
N VAL A 210 12.26 13.86 25.20
CA VAL A 210 11.91 14.15 26.60
C VAL A 210 13.17 14.26 27.46
N ASP A 211 14.12 13.37 27.29
CA ASP A 211 15.37 13.37 28.06
C ASP A 211 16.18 14.65 27.85
N ASN A 212 16.28 15.12 26.60
CA ASN A 212 16.95 16.37 26.28
C ASN A 212 16.22 17.58 26.90
N ALA A 213 14.90 17.60 26.85
CA ALA A 213 14.09 18.66 27.43
C ALA A 213 14.20 18.69 28.96
N ILE A 214 14.24 17.53 29.62
CA ILE A 214 14.43 17.41 31.08
C ILE A 214 15.74 18.04 31.49
N VAL A 215 16.85 17.71 30.83
CA VAL A 215 18.18 18.23 31.15
C VAL A 215 18.22 19.77 31.10
N ILE A 216 17.59 20.36 30.07
CA ILE A 216 17.56 21.80 29.93
C ILE A 216 16.70 22.44 31.00
N VAL A 217 15.49 21.94 31.24
CA VAL A 217 14.55 22.52 32.18
C VAL A 217 15.03 22.37 33.63
N ASP A 218 15.61 21.20 33.98
CA ASP A 218 16.18 20.98 35.31
C ASP A 218 17.37 21.90 35.57
N GLY A 219 18.28 22.05 34.60
CA GLY A 219 19.36 23.00 34.68
C GLY A 219 18.91 24.44 34.91
N ILE A 220 17.87 24.88 34.18
CA ILE A 220 17.28 26.24 34.39
C ILE A 220 16.69 26.35 35.79
N LEU A 221 15.96 25.35 36.28
CA LEU A 221 15.36 25.34 37.59
C LEU A 221 16.42 25.43 38.72
N VAL A 222 17.53 24.72 38.58
CA VAL A 222 18.67 24.77 39.52
C VAL A 222 19.25 26.18 39.54
N ASP A 223 19.54 26.78 38.37
CA ASP A 223 20.09 28.13 38.30
C ASP A 223 19.12 29.20 38.87
N LEU A 224 17.82 29.03 38.68
CA LEU A 224 16.80 29.89 39.29
C LEU A 224 16.77 29.75 40.83
N LYS A 225 16.90 28.52 41.34
CA LYS A 225 16.97 28.30 42.78
C LYS A 225 18.23 28.91 43.42
N LEU A 226 19.32 29.03 42.66
CA LEU A 226 20.55 29.71 43.04
C LEU A 226 20.47 31.24 42.99
N GLY A 227 19.28 31.78 42.64
CA GLY A 227 19.03 33.23 42.62
C GLY A 227 19.45 33.95 41.33
N LYS A 228 19.81 33.23 40.28
CA LYS A 228 20.14 33.85 38.98
C LYS A 228 18.89 34.45 38.32
N PRO A 229 18.98 35.60 37.67
CA PRO A 229 17.89 36.17 36.91
C PRO A 229 17.46 35.20 35.74
N ARG A 230 16.17 35.11 35.46
CA ARG A 230 15.58 34.16 34.50
C ARG A 230 16.30 34.13 33.13
N ARG A 231 16.60 35.33 32.56
CA ARG A 231 17.26 35.44 31.28
C ARG A 231 18.68 34.90 31.28
N GLU A 232 19.39 35.14 32.37
CA GLU A 232 20.77 34.65 32.56
C GLU A 232 20.79 33.12 32.74
N ALA A 233 19.90 32.56 33.54
CA ALA A 233 19.76 31.13 33.75
C ALA A 233 19.47 30.40 32.45
N MET A 234 18.53 30.90 31.63
CA MET A 234 18.19 30.33 30.31
C MET A 234 19.38 30.37 29.37
N CYS A 235 20.07 31.52 29.25
CA CYS A 235 21.23 31.66 28.36
C CYS A 235 22.43 30.81 28.81
N ALA A 236 22.67 30.73 30.09
CA ALA A 236 23.80 29.98 30.67
C ALA A 236 23.61 28.47 30.45
N ILE A 237 22.42 27.94 30.72
CA ILE A 237 22.14 26.53 30.49
C ILE A 237 22.12 26.22 29.00
N GLY A 238 21.50 27.04 28.17
CA GLY A 238 21.51 26.86 26.71
C GLY A 238 22.92 26.73 26.14
N ARG A 239 23.83 27.62 26.55
CA ARG A 239 25.25 27.54 26.13
C ARG A 239 25.98 26.33 26.68
N LYS A 240 25.74 25.95 27.93
CA LYS A 240 26.41 24.84 28.61
C LYS A 240 25.98 23.50 28.06
N THR A 241 24.69 23.32 27.76
CA THR A 241 24.12 22.03 27.33
C THR A 241 24.02 21.85 25.83
N ALA A 242 24.08 22.93 25.03
CA ALA A 242 23.91 22.87 23.58
C ALA A 242 24.85 21.87 22.91
N MET A 243 26.18 21.96 23.19
CA MET A 243 27.16 21.07 22.56
C MET A 243 27.03 19.59 23.00
N PRO A 244 26.90 19.27 24.30
CA PRO A 244 26.67 17.89 24.73
C PRO A 244 25.36 17.31 24.18
N LEU A 245 24.26 18.07 24.15
CA LEU A 245 22.97 17.60 23.62
C LEU A 245 23.01 17.41 22.10
N LEU A 246 23.64 18.35 21.36
CA LEU A 246 23.88 18.17 19.93
C LEU A 246 24.70 16.91 19.64
N GLY A 247 25.76 16.67 20.41
CA GLY A 247 26.57 15.47 20.30
C GLY A 247 25.75 14.21 20.55
N ALA A 248 24.95 14.18 21.62
CA ALA A 248 24.06 13.06 21.93
C ALA A 248 23.04 12.81 20.80
N THR A 249 22.44 13.87 20.27
CA THR A 249 21.49 13.80 19.16
C THR A 249 22.14 13.23 17.90
N VAL A 250 23.32 13.71 17.55
CA VAL A 250 24.07 13.20 16.38
C VAL A 250 24.43 11.73 16.55
N ILE A 251 24.89 11.33 17.75
CA ILE A 251 25.20 9.92 18.05
C ILE A 251 23.94 9.07 17.93
N ALA A 252 22.83 9.53 18.47
CA ALA A 252 21.54 8.82 18.38
C ALA A 252 21.12 8.63 16.91
N ILE A 253 21.22 9.67 16.07
CA ILE A 253 20.90 9.58 14.64
C ILE A 253 21.87 8.61 13.94
N LEU A 254 23.17 8.70 14.19
CA LEU A 254 24.18 7.84 13.60
C LEU A 254 24.03 6.37 14.00
N ALA A 255 23.51 6.08 15.19
CA ALA A 255 23.22 4.71 15.63
C ALA A 255 22.18 4.01 14.73
N PHE A 256 21.27 4.76 14.13
CA PHE A 256 20.26 4.23 13.18
C PHE A 256 20.70 4.30 11.72
N LEU A 257 21.84 4.93 11.41
CA LEU A 257 22.36 5.05 10.04
C LEU A 257 22.61 3.69 9.34
N PRO A 258 23.10 2.63 10.01
CA PRO A 258 23.27 1.33 9.36
C PRO A 258 21.96 0.76 8.81
N VAL A 259 20.85 1.02 9.49
CA VAL A 259 19.53 0.59 9.05
C VAL A 259 19.09 1.32 7.78
N PHE A 260 19.41 2.61 7.68
CA PHE A 260 19.13 3.42 6.49
C PHE A 260 19.96 2.98 5.26
N LEU A 261 21.21 2.56 5.50
CA LEU A 261 22.14 2.15 4.45
C LEU A 261 21.98 0.69 4.01
N SER A 262 21.15 -0.10 4.69
CA SER A 262 20.93 -1.50 4.34
C SER A 262 20.26 -1.63 2.95
N PRO A 263 20.87 -2.38 2.01
CA PRO A 263 20.34 -2.55 0.66
C PRO A 263 19.18 -3.59 0.59
N ASP A 264 18.87 -4.26 1.70
CA ASP A 264 17.89 -5.31 1.77
C ASP A 264 16.45 -4.79 1.74
N THR A 265 15.50 -5.67 1.42
CA THR A 265 14.06 -5.36 1.45
C THR A 265 13.62 -4.82 2.82
N ALA A 266 14.23 -5.32 3.90
CA ALA A 266 14.01 -4.80 5.24
C ALA A 266 14.51 -3.37 5.38
N GLY A 267 15.69 -3.03 4.82
CA GLY A 267 16.25 -1.68 4.83
C GLY A 267 15.36 -0.66 4.13
N VAL A 268 14.76 -1.02 3.00
CA VAL A 268 13.79 -0.17 2.30
C VAL A 268 12.57 0.12 3.18
N TYR A 269 12.08 -0.87 3.92
CA TYR A 269 10.94 -0.73 4.84
C TYR A 269 11.25 0.16 6.04
N VAL A 270 12.48 0.11 6.55
CA VAL A 270 12.87 0.81 7.79
C VAL A 270 13.54 2.16 7.49
N ARG A 271 13.76 2.48 6.21
CA ARG A 271 14.36 3.74 5.77
C ARG A 271 13.61 4.97 6.27
N ASP A 272 12.29 4.93 6.22
CA ASP A 272 11.44 6.02 6.68
C ASP A 272 11.54 6.23 8.20
N LEU A 273 11.85 5.18 8.97
CA LEU A 273 12.11 5.27 10.42
C LEU A 273 13.29 6.20 10.70
N PHE A 274 14.41 6.02 9.98
CA PHE A 274 15.59 6.86 10.14
C PHE A 274 15.28 8.33 9.84
N ILE A 275 14.55 8.60 8.75
CA ILE A 275 14.21 9.96 8.32
C ILE A 275 13.34 10.65 9.38
N VAL A 276 12.30 9.97 9.85
CA VAL A 276 11.38 10.51 10.88
C VAL A 276 12.11 10.76 12.19
N LEU A 277 12.95 9.81 12.62
CA LEU A 277 13.72 9.93 13.86
C LEU A 277 14.73 11.07 13.77
N ALA A 278 15.48 11.16 12.68
CA ALA A 278 16.45 12.23 12.46
C ALA A 278 15.77 13.61 12.41
N ALA A 279 14.65 13.73 11.69
CA ALA A 279 13.86 14.96 11.61
C ALA A 279 13.32 15.37 12.99
N SER A 280 12.76 14.43 13.75
CA SER A 280 12.23 14.69 15.11
C SER A 280 13.31 15.14 16.09
N LEU A 281 14.49 14.55 16.02
CA LEU A 281 15.60 14.86 16.93
C LEU A 281 16.32 16.16 16.60
N LEU A 282 16.27 16.62 15.33
CA LEU A 282 16.90 17.87 14.89
C LEU A 282 16.00 19.10 15.07
N LEU A 283 14.69 18.91 15.15
CA LEU A 283 13.70 19.96 15.46
C LEU A 283 13.69 20.29 16.94
#